data_b8db964cd9a4c2bb68b47b1fa147c1dd
#
_entry.id   b8db964cd9a4c2bb68b47b1fa147c1dd
#
_cell.length_a   1.000
_cell.length_b   1.000
_cell.length_c   1.000
_cell.angle_alpha   90.00
_cell.angle_beta   90.00
_cell.angle_gamma   90.00
#
_symmetry.space_group_name_H-M   'P 1'
#
loop_
_entity.id
_entity.type
_entity.pdbx_description
1 polymer ?
#
loop_
_entity_poly.entity_id
_entity_poly.type
_entity_poly.pdbx_seq_one_letter_code
_entity_poly.pdbx_strand_id
1 'polypeptide(L)'
;IKEHMEGMTKGQKFGYILSYYKGRIILGLVLLAICIAIPVTIYKKSRPVALSYCIVNSPEPSAVDTSFVDEYLDFYNLNGAYQLESDVTVHLDKDTYLEEYSQNSSASVYTELPMLCFNGFYDVMIMDEKGLEYCAMQEIIYPLRNYLPAEIYSEVESRICTADDNDGVNVPFAIDISDTDFAKGLNLGYDKVYLGFPGNTERNYVNAKRMLKF
;
A
#
# COMPACT_ATOMS: atom_id res chain seq x y z
N ILE A 1 -13.70 -19.76 -51.63
CA ILE A 1 -14.34 -20.15 -50.34
C ILE A 1 -15.75 -20.69 -50.59
N LYS A 2 -16.61 -20.01 -51.38
CA LYS A 2 -17.98 -20.49 -51.68
C LYS A 2 -17.98 -21.84 -52.42
N GLU A 3 -17.13 -22.01 -53.43
CA GLU A 3 -17.03 -23.24 -54.20
C GLU A 3 -16.56 -24.46 -53.38
N HIS A 4 -15.72 -24.26 -52.35
CA HIS A 4 -15.25 -25.37 -51.50
C HIS A 4 -16.26 -25.79 -50.43
N MET A 5 -17.33 -25.03 -50.24
CA MET A 5 -18.37 -25.30 -49.24
C MET A 5 -19.66 -25.90 -49.83
N GLU A 6 -19.75 -26.07 -51.14
CA GLU A 6 -20.89 -26.75 -51.78
C GLU A 6 -20.90 -28.22 -51.42
N GLY A 7 -22.02 -28.68 -50.86
CA GLY A 7 -22.17 -30.07 -50.38
C GLY A 7 -21.83 -30.36 -48.92
N MET A 8 -21.26 -29.42 -48.18
CA MET A 8 -20.96 -29.58 -46.79
C MET A 8 -22.17 -29.32 -45.88
N THR A 9 -22.29 -30.12 -44.82
CA THR A 9 -23.26 -29.90 -43.74
C THR A 9 -22.93 -28.60 -42.95
N LYS A 10 -23.91 -28.04 -42.24
CA LYS A 10 -23.72 -26.81 -41.43
C LYS A 10 -22.54 -26.90 -40.47
N GLY A 11 -22.34 -28.08 -39.82
CA GLY A 11 -21.20 -28.31 -38.88
C GLY A 11 -19.85 -28.38 -39.63
N GLN A 12 -19.80 -28.98 -40.82
CA GLN A 12 -18.58 -29.03 -41.64
C GLN A 12 -18.18 -27.65 -42.15
N LYS A 13 -19.16 -26.84 -42.56
CA LYS A 13 -18.93 -25.44 -42.96
C LYS A 13 -18.36 -24.62 -41.82
N PHE A 14 -18.90 -24.77 -40.61
CA PHE A 14 -18.40 -24.08 -39.41
C PHE A 14 -16.96 -24.52 -39.09
N GLY A 15 -16.67 -25.82 -39.09
CA GLY A 15 -15.32 -26.34 -38.85
C GLY A 15 -14.30 -25.83 -39.89
N TYR A 16 -14.70 -25.79 -41.19
CA TYR A 16 -13.85 -25.26 -42.24
C TYR A 16 -13.54 -23.75 -42.07
N ILE A 17 -14.54 -22.95 -41.74
CA ILE A 17 -14.38 -21.53 -41.48
C ILE A 17 -13.46 -21.33 -40.25
N LEU A 18 -13.70 -22.09 -39.19
CA LEU A 18 -12.88 -22.01 -37.96
C LEU A 18 -11.42 -22.35 -38.25
N SER A 19 -11.17 -23.43 -39.02
CA SER A 19 -9.83 -23.86 -39.40
C SER A 19 -9.11 -22.85 -40.29
N TYR A 20 -9.81 -22.29 -41.28
CA TYR A 20 -9.25 -21.33 -42.24
C TYR A 20 -8.96 -19.96 -41.60
N TYR A 21 -9.83 -19.52 -40.71
CA TYR A 21 -9.71 -18.20 -40.06
C TYR A 21 -9.16 -18.25 -38.62
N LYS A 22 -8.69 -19.41 -38.20
CA LYS A 22 -8.20 -19.63 -36.84
C LYS A 22 -7.29 -18.51 -36.34
N GLY A 23 -6.29 -18.10 -37.13
CA GLY A 23 -5.35 -17.05 -36.74
C GLY A 23 -6.01 -15.68 -36.61
N ARG A 24 -6.95 -15.35 -37.52
CA ARG A 24 -7.68 -14.08 -37.49
C ARG A 24 -8.68 -14.02 -36.35
N ILE A 25 -9.34 -15.14 -36.06
CA ILE A 25 -10.27 -15.25 -34.91
C ILE A 25 -9.51 -15.09 -33.61
N ILE A 26 -8.36 -15.77 -33.45
CA ILE A 26 -7.51 -15.62 -32.26
C ILE A 26 -7.05 -14.17 -32.11
N LEU A 27 -6.56 -13.56 -33.19
CA LEU A 27 -6.15 -12.15 -33.18
C LEU A 27 -7.29 -11.22 -32.77
N GLY A 28 -8.51 -11.44 -33.31
CA GLY A 28 -9.69 -10.68 -32.95
C GLY A 28 -10.06 -10.81 -31.48
N LEU A 29 -9.99 -12.02 -30.92
CA LEU A 29 -10.26 -12.27 -29.49
C LEU A 29 -9.21 -11.61 -28.59
N VAL A 30 -7.92 -11.65 -28.98
CA VAL A 30 -6.86 -10.97 -28.24
C VAL A 30 -7.07 -9.44 -28.25
N LEU A 31 -7.36 -8.87 -29.42
CA LEU A 31 -7.66 -7.44 -29.51
C LEU A 31 -8.87 -7.04 -28.68
N LEU A 32 -9.94 -7.85 -28.72
CA LEU A 32 -11.13 -7.61 -27.89
C LEU A 32 -10.79 -7.67 -26.39
N ALA A 33 -10.00 -8.65 -25.97
CA ALA A 33 -9.55 -8.77 -24.58
C ALA A 33 -8.74 -7.54 -24.14
N ILE A 34 -7.83 -7.06 -24.98
CA ILE A 34 -7.05 -5.84 -24.74
C ILE A 34 -7.97 -4.61 -24.65
N CYS A 35 -8.92 -4.47 -25.58
CA CYS A 35 -9.87 -3.36 -25.58
C CYS A 35 -10.76 -3.31 -24.33
N ILE A 36 -11.00 -4.45 -23.68
CA ILE A 36 -11.75 -4.51 -22.42
C ILE A 36 -10.81 -4.31 -21.22
N ALA A 37 -9.64 -4.96 -21.24
CA ALA A 37 -8.71 -4.91 -20.11
C ALA A 37 -8.15 -3.50 -19.85
N ILE A 38 -7.80 -2.75 -20.90
CA ILE A 38 -7.24 -1.41 -20.76
C ILE A 38 -8.22 -0.44 -20.07
N PRO A 39 -9.47 -0.25 -20.54
CA PRO A 39 -10.42 0.64 -19.86
C PRO A 39 -10.75 0.21 -18.43
N VAL A 40 -10.88 -1.10 -18.18
CA VAL A 40 -11.12 -1.62 -16.82
C VAL A 40 -9.97 -1.30 -15.89
N THR A 41 -8.72 -1.46 -16.36
CA THR A 41 -7.53 -1.15 -15.57
C THR A 41 -7.42 0.36 -15.30
N ILE A 42 -7.65 1.20 -16.30
CA ILE A 42 -7.66 2.65 -16.14
C ILE A 42 -8.75 3.06 -15.15
N TYR A 43 -9.96 2.51 -15.27
CA TYR A 43 -11.06 2.81 -14.35
C TYR A 43 -10.73 2.43 -12.91
N LYS A 44 -10.15 1.23 -12.69
CA LYS A 44 -9.73 0.80 -11.34
C LYS A 44 -8.66 1.72 -10.76
N LYS A 45 -7.65 2.10 -11.55
CA LYS A 45 -6.55 2.98 -11.11
C LYS A 45 -6.95 4.45 -10.95
N SER A 46 -8.04 4.89 -11.56
CA SER A 46 -8.56 6.27 -11.43
C SER A 46 -9.46 6.48 -10.22
N ARG A 47 -9.74 5.44 -9.43
CA ARG A 47 -10.51 5.59 -8.20
C ARG A 47 -9.75 6.42 -7.19
N PRO A 48 -10.42 7.27 -6.42
CA PRO A 48 -9.78 7.98 -5.34
C PRO A 48 -9.26 7.01 -4.28
N VAL A 49 -8.14 7.37 -3.67
CA VAL A 49 -7.50 6.56 -2.62
C VAL A 49 -8.20 6.85 -1.30
N ALA A 50 -8.74 5.79 -0.66
CA ALA A 50 -9.36 5.88 0.65
C ALA A 50 -8.32 5.86 1.77
N LEU A 51 -7.29 5.04 1.61
CA LEU A 51 -6.17 4.93 2.54
C LEU A 51 -4.92 4.54 1.74
N SER A 52 -3.82 5.24 1.99
CA SER A 52 -2.50 4.90 1.51
C SER A 52 -1.60 4.55 2.69
N TYR A 53 -0.97 3.38 2.65
CA TYR A 53 -0.14 2.91 3.75
C TYR A 53 1.16 2.29 3.27
N CYS A 54 2.18 2.40 4.13
CA CYS A 54 3.49 1.81 3.92
C CYS A 54 3.79 0.82 5.04
N ILE A 55 4.26 -0.37 4.69
CA ILE A 55 4.76 -1.37 5.63
C ILE A 55 6.28 -1.43 5.48
N VAL A 56 6.98 -1.15 6.58
CA VAL A 56 8.44 -0.99 6.63
C VAL A 56 9.06 -2.21 7.29
N ASN A 57 10.12 -2.75 6.68
CA ASN A 57 10.94 -3.85 7.19
C ASN A 57 10.24 -5.22 7.27
N SER A 58 9.18 -5.45 6.50
CA SER A 58 8.65 -6.82 6.41
C SER A 58 9.75 -7.78 5.94
N PRO A 59 10.09 -8.83 6.71
CA PRO A 59 11.14 -9.78 6.34
C PRO A 59 10.74 -10.61 5.11
N GLU A 60 9.45 -10.78 4.88
CA GLU A 60 8.89 -11.50 3.74
C GLU A 60 7.69 -10.73 3.17
N PRO A 61 7.92 -9.69 2.32
CA PRO A 61 6.85 -8.86 1.77
C PRO A 61 5.75 -9.64 1.05
N SER A 62 6.09 -10.79 0.46
CA SER A 62 5.12 -11.66 -0.23
C SER A 62 4.20 -12.44 0.72
N ALA A 63 4.55 -12.57 1.99
CA ALA A 63 3.76 -13.24 3.02
C ALA A 63 2.85 -12.28 3.80
N VAL A 64 2.98 -10.97 3.58
CA VAL A 64 2.11 -9.96 4.21
C VAL A 64 0.69 -10.13 3.72
N ASP A 65 -0.23 -10.39 4.63
CA ASP A 65 -1.65 -10.48 4.31
C ASP A 65 -2.29 -9.09 4.34
N THR A 66 -2.45 -8.50 3.17
CA THR A 66 -3.09 -7.20 3.00
C THR A 66 -4.62 -7.29 2.89
N SER A 67 -5.19 -8.49 2.87
CA SER A 67 -6.64 -8.68 2.74
C SER A 67 -7.40 -8.11 3.94
N PHE A 68 -6.79 -8.14 5.12
CA PHE A 68 -7.35 -7.54 6.32
C PHE A 68 -7.52 -6.01 6.19
N VAL A 69 -6.65 -5.36 5.44
CA VAL A 69 -6.76 -3.91 5.15
C VAL A 69 -7.91 -3.62 4.17
N ASP A 70 -8.27 -4.59 3.32
CA ASP A 70 -9.41 -4.47 2.41
C ASP A 70 -10.74 -4.39 3.18
N GLU A 71 -10.82 -4.97 4.39
CA GLU A 71 -11.97 -4.82 5.30
C GLU A 71 -12.19 -3.36 5.72
N TYR A 72 -11.15 -2.52 5.65
CA TYR A 72 -11.27 -1.09 5.87
C TYR A 72 -12.27 -0.42 4.91
N LEU A 73 -12.27 -0.82 3.63
CA LEU A 73 -13.22 -0.31 2.65
C LEU A 73 -14.65 -0.75 2.97
N ASP A 74 -14.82 -1.99 3.45
CA ASP A 74 -16.12 -2.51 3.88
C ASP A 74 -16.61 -1.78 5.12
N PHE A 75 -15.76 -1.63 6.13
CA PHE A 75 -16.09 -0.98 7.39
C PHE A 75 -16.61 0.46 7.18
N TYR A 76 -16.02 1.18 6.24
CA TYR A 76 -16.42 2.55 5.91
C TYR A 76 -17.42 2.66 4.73
N ASN A 77 -17.94 1.54 4.20
CA ASN A 77 -18.80 1.50 3.02
C ASN A 77 -18.22 2.20 1.79
N LEU A 78 -16.93 2.04 1.55
CA LEU A 78 -16.17 2.68 0.46
C LEU A 78 -15.93 1.75 -0.73
N ASN A 79 -16.36 0.49 -0.64
CA ASN A 79 -16.18 -0.51 -1.67
C ASN A 79 -16.73 -0.07 -3.04
N GLY A 80 -15.97 -0.40 -4.07
CA GLY A 80 -16.32 -0.11 -5.46
C GLY A 80 -16.08 1.34 -5.90
N ALA A 81 -16.09 2.31 -4.98
CA ALA A 81 -15.86 3.73 -5.27
C ALA A 81 -14.43 4.18 -5.02
N TYR A 82 -13.75 3.56 -4.07
CA TYR A 82 -12.41 3.90 -3.63
C TYR A 82 -11.45 2.71 -3.78
N GLN A 83 -10.15 2.97 -3.67
CA GLN A 83 -9.09 1.97 -3.63
C GLN A 83 -8.18 2.21 -2.43
N LEU A 84 -7.41 1.18 -2.06
CA LEU A 84 -6.29 1.29 -1.15
C LEU A 84 -4.99 1.31 -1.95
N GLU A 85 -4.00 2.04 -1.47
CA GLU A 85 -2.64 1.99 -1.97
C GLU A 85 -1.71 1.48 -0.88
N SER A 86 -0.86 0.52 -1.21
CA SER A 86 0.08 -0.08 -0.27
C SER A 86 1.47 -0.21 -0.86
N ASP A 87 2.47 0.02 -0.03
CA ASP A 87 3.85 -0.36 -0.30
C ASP A 87 4.35 -1.23 0.86
N VAL A 88 4.77 -2.44 0.54
CA VAL A 88 5.24 -3.45 1.52
C VAL A 88 6.71 -3.80 1.31
N THR A 89 7.40 -3.10 0.42
CA THR A 89 8.77 -3.43 -0.01
C THR A 89 9.82 -2.50 0.58
N VAL A 90 9.42 -1.60 1.46
CA VAL A 90 10.30 -0.59 2.05
C VAL A 90 11.13 -1.19 3.18
N HIS A 91 12.45 -1.01 3.10
CA HIS A 91 13.40 -1.39 4.14
C HIS A 91 14.17 -0.17 4.61
N LEU A 92 14.11 0.10 5.92
CA LEU A 92 14.73 1.24 6.58
C LEU A 92 15.49 0.78 7.82
N ASP A 93 16.74 1.16 7.91
CA ASP A 93 17.59 0.88 9.06
C ASP A 93 18.50 2.09 9.31
N LYS A 94 18.51 2.57 10.55
CA LYS A 94 19.25 3.76 10.96
C LYS A 94 20.76 3.59 10.77
N ASP A 95 21.29 2.43 11.15
CA ASP A 95 22.73 2.18 11.09
C ASP A 95 23.18 2.09 9.65
N THR A 96 22.43 1.39 8.80
CA THR A 96 22.66 1.31 7.35
C THR A 96 22.62 2.69 6.70
N TYR A 97 21.64 3.53 7.05
CA TYR A 97 21.56 4.89 6.55
C TYR A 97 22.79 5.73 6.92
N LEU A 98 23.21 5.69 8.20
CA LEU A 98 24.35 6.45 8.67
C LEU A 98 25.67 6.00 8.02
N GLU A 99 25.82 4.70 7.78
CA GLU A 99 26.97 4.15 7.07
C GLU A 99 27.00 4.62 5.61
N GLU A 100 25.90 4.48 4.88
CA GLU A 100 25.79 4.93 3.49
C GLU A 100 25.98 6.45 3.36
N TYR A 101 25.41 7.23 4.25
CA TYR A 101 25.56 8.68 4.28
C TYR A 101 27.03 9.08 4.47
N SER A 102 27.76 8.40 5.36
CA SER A 102 29.19 8.66 5.58
C SER A 102 30.06 8.39 4.34
N GLN A 103 29.60 7.49 3.46
CA GLN A 103 30.27 7.12 2.21
C GLN A 103 29.81 7.95 1.00
N ASN A 104 28.97 8.98 1.19
CA ASN A 104 28.27 9.71 0.14
C ASN A 104 27.51 8.80 -0.83
N SER A 105 27.01 7.68 -0.34
CA SER A 105 26.20 6.73 -1.06
C SER A 105 24.92 6.53 -0.26
N SER A 106 23.77 6.74 -0.86
CA SER A 106 22.48 6.40 -0.22
C SER A 106 21.58 5.71 -1.22
N ALA A 107 20.91 4.64 -0.78
CA ALA A 107 19.89 3.99 -1.57
C ALA A 107 18.74 4.97 -1.86
N SER A 108 18.09 4.82 -3.01
CA SER A 108 17.01 5.71 -3.44
C SER A 108 15.86 5.80 -2.41
N VAL A 109 15.62 4.72 -1.66
CA VAL A 109 14.58 4.67 -0.63
C VAL A 109 14.77 5.74 0.44
N TYR A 110 15.99 6.04 0.85
CA TYR A 110 16.30 7.07 1.85
C TYR A 110 16.08 8.51 1.35
N THR A 111 15.91 8.69 0.05
CA THR A 111 15.63 9.99 -0.57
C THR A 111 14.16 10.08 -1.01
N GLU A 112 13.63 9.02 -1.61
CA GLU A 112 12.30 8.99 -2.19
C GLU A 112 11.21 8.92 -1.12
N LEU A 113 11.39 8.07 -0.09
CA LEU A 113 10.38 7.89 0.94
C LEU A 113 10.08 9.17 1.73
N PRO A 114 11.07 9.92 2.25
CA PRO A 114 10.81 11.20 2.92
C PRO A 114 10.05 12.18 2.03
N MET A 115 10.39 12.22 0.73
CA MET A 115 9.71 13.10 -0.22
C MET A 115 8.25 12.69 -0.44
N LEU A 116 7.96 11.40 -0.54
CA LEU A 116 6.58 10.88 -0.65
C LEU A 116 5.78 11.19 0.61
N CYS A 117 6.36 10.98 1.79
CA CYS A 117 5.74 11.29 3.08
C CYS A 117 5.45 12.79 3.22
N PHE A 118 6.43 13.64 2.94
CA PHE A 118 6.27 15.09 2.99
C PHE A 118 5.17 15.61 2.04
N ASN A 119 5.02 14.99 0.88
CA ASN A 119 3.94 15.31 -0.06
C ASN A 119 2.58 14.67 0.35
N GLY A 120 2.51 14.01 1.49
CA GLY A 120 1.27 13.41 2.01
C GLY A 120 0.81 12.19 1.21
N PHE A 121 1.73 11.49 0.54
CA PHE A 121 1.38 10.29 -0.24
C PHE A 121 0.86 9.18 0.66
N TYR A 122 1.54 8.89 1.77
CA TYR A 122 1.11 7.90 2.74
C TYR A 122 0.31 8.54 3.88
N ASP A 123 -0.79 7.89 4.26
CA ASP A 123 -1.63 8.28 5.39
C ASP A 123 -1.12 7.67 6.71
N VAL A 124 -0.67 6.42 6.64
CA VAL A 124 -0.16 5.67 7.79
C VAL A 124 1.07 4.85 7.40
N MET A 125 1.91 4.60 8.40
CA MET A 125 3.11 3.79 8.27
C MET A 125 3.12 2.73 9.38
N ILE A 126 3.31 1.47 8.98
CA ILE A 126 3.36 0.31 9.89
C ILE A 126 4.80 -0.19 9.85
N MET A 127 5.43 -0.31 10.99
CA MET A 127 6.86 -0.55 11.06
C MET A 127 7.28 -1.38 12.28
N ASP A 128 8.46 -1.97 12.21
CA ASP A 128 9.17 -2.54 13.32
C ASP A 128 9.92 -1.46 14.14
N GLU A 129 10.67 -1.87 15.16
CA GLU A 129 11.44 -0.96 16.01
C GLU A 129 12.52 -0.18 15.24
N LYS A 130 13.23 -0.83 14.33
CA LYS A 130 14.26 -0.18 13.50
C LYS A 130 13.68 0.85 12.55
N GLY A 131 12.54 0.54 11.96
CA GLY A 131 11.79 1.48 11.14
C GLY A 131 11.33 2.69 11.93
N LEU A 132 10.84 2.48 13.17
CA LEU A 132 10.45 3.57 14.06
C LEU A 132 11.63 4.48 14.40
N GLU A 133 12.78 3.90 14.79
CA GLU A 133 13.99 4.67 15.11
C GLU A 133 14.47 5.53 13.92
N TYR A 134 14.50 4.94 12.73
CA TYR A 134 14.88 5.67 11.52
C TYR A 134 13.88 6.79 11.18
N CYS A 135 12.59 6.48 11.17
CA CYS A 135 11.55 7.44 10.79
C CYS A 135 11.43 8.59 11.79
N ALA A 136 11.65 8.34 13.08
CA ALA A 136 11.69 9.37 14.11
C ALA A 136 12.92 10.27 13.96
N MET A 137 14.11 9.68 13.81
CA MET A 137 15.37 10.41 13.62
C MET A 137 15.34 11.32 12.37
N GLN A 138 14.67 10.88 11.29
CA GLN A 138 14.55 11.65 10.06
C GLN A 138 13.29 12.53 10.02
N GLU A 139 12.50 12.58 11.11
CA GLU A 139 11.24 13.33 11.20
C GLU A 139 10.26 13.02 10.05
N ILE A 140 10.31 11.77 9.56
CA ILE A 140 9.41 11.29 8.49
C ILE A 140 7.99 11.14 9.02
N ILE A 141 7.85 10.71 10.28
CA ILE A 141 6.58 10.60 11.00
C ILE A 141 6.42 11.76 11.98
N TYR A 142 5.19 12.21 12.16
CA TYR A 142 4.90 13.37 13.00
C TYR A 142 4.76 12.99 14.47
N PRO A 143 5.25 13.85 15.40
CA PRO A 143 4.99 13.69 16.84
C PRO A 143 3.48 13.62 17.13
N LEU A 144 3.04 12.56 17.80
CA LEU A 144 1.61 12.25 18.02
C LEU A 144 0.90 13.36 18.78
N ARG A 145 1.58 14.02 19.72
CA ARG A 145 1.01 15.09 20.54
C ARG A 145 0.57 16.29 19.69
N ASN A 146 1.28 16.54 18.59
CA ASN A 146 0.98 17.64 17.68
C ASN A 146 0.04 17.21 16.55
N TYR A 147 -0.03 15.92 16.30
CA TYR A 147 -0.75 15.33 15.17
C TYR A 147 -2.17 14.90 15.53
N LEU A 148 -2.36 14.27 16.68
CA LEU A 148 -3.66 13.75 17.10
C LEU A 148 -4.43 14.79 17.93
N PRO A 149 -5.77 14.87 17.76
CA PRO A 149 -6.63 15.59 18.72
C PRO A 149 -6.44 15.05 20.13
N ALA A 150 -6.54 15.92 21.15
CA ALA A 150 -6.32 15.55 22.55
C ALA A 150 -7.18 14.37 23.03
N GLU A 151 -8.41 14.28 22.55
CA GLU A 151 -9.33 13.17 22.87
C GLU A 151 -8.80 11.85 22.39
N ILE A 152 -8.38 11.77 21.10
CA ILE A 152 -7.83 10.55 20.51
C ILE A 152 -6.47 10.21 21.13
N TYR A 153 -5.64 11.24 21.38
CA TYR A 153 -4.35 11.04 22.05
C TYR A 153 -4.52 10.38 23.43
N SER A 154 -5.52 10.83 24.20
CA SER A 154 -5.82 10.25 25.53
C SER A 154 -6.31 8.81 25.46
N GLU A 155 -7.06 8.45 24.40
CA GLU A 155 -7.54 7.07 24.19
C GLU A 155 -6.40 6.08 23.93
N VAL A 156 -5.35 6.53 23.25
CA VAL A 156 -4.18 5.69 22.89
C VAL A 156 -2.97 5.87 23.81
N GLU A 157 -3.06 6.71 24.83
CA GLU A 157 -1.93 7.14 25.69
C GLU A 157 -1.14 5.96 26.27
N SER A 158 -1.82 4.89 26.68
CA SER A 158 -1.18 3.70 27.25
C SER A 158 -0.38 2.86 26.23
N ARG A 159 -0.54 3.14 24.93
CA ARG A 159 0.13 2.44 23.83
C ARG A 159 1.15 3.31 23.11
N ILE A 160 1.32 4.55 23.55
CA ILE A 160 2.24 5.48 22.91
C ILE A 160 3.67 5.03 23.13
N CYS A 161 4.42 4.97 22.05
CA CYS A 161 5.84 4.68 22.01
C CYS A 161 6.62 5.92 21.62
N THR A 162 7.75 6.10 22.28
CA THR A 162 8.67 7.20 22.06
C THR A 162 9.89 6.70 21.30
N ALA A 163 10.49 7.59 20.52
CA ALA A 163 11.78 7.40 19.87
C ALA A 163 12.54 8.74 19.88
N ASP A 164 13.85 8.68 19.66
CA ASP A 164 14.67 9.89 19.61
C ASP A 164 14.50 10.56 18.23
N ASP A 165 14.23 11.87 18.27
CA ASP A 165 14.19 12.71 17.07
C ASP A 165 15.61 13.02 16.54
N ASN A 166 15.70 13.92 15.58
CA ASN A 166 16.97 14.34 14.98
C ASN A 166 17.94 15.03 15.98
N ASP A 167 17.39 15.64 17.01
CA ASP A 167 18.16 16.31 18.08
C ASP A 167 18.49 15.37 19.24
N GLY A 168 18.08 14.09 19.19
CA GLY A 168 18.23 13.11 20.23
C GLY A 168 17.27 13.30 21.40
N VAL A 169 16.14 13.99 21.17
CA VAL A 169 15.09 14.19 22.15
C VAL A 169 14.07 13.08 22.04
N ASN A 170 13.73 12.46 23.18
CA ASN A 170 12.76 11.37 23.20
C ASN A 170 11.33 11.91 23.09
N VAL A 171 10.67 11.62 21.97
CA VAL A 171 9.37 12.18 21.57
C VAL A 171 8.35 11.07 21.25
N PRO A 172 7.05 11.24 21.56
CA PRO A 172 6.02 10.27 21.22
C PRO A 172 5.69 10.30 19.71
N PHE A 173 6.16 9.30 18.96
CA PHE A 173 6.01 9.21 17.52
C PHE A 173 5.05 8.14 17.03
N ALA A 174 4.87 7.05 17.79
CA ALA A 174 4.11 5.91 17.30
C ALA A 174 3.19 5.30 18.36
N ILE A 175 2.28 4.46 17.88
CA ILE A 175 1.35 3.69 18.71
C ILE A 175 1.72 2.22 18.58
N ASP A 176 1.93 1.52 19.70
CA ASP A 176 2.09 0.06 19.70
C ASP A 176 0.74 -0.60 19.43
N ILE A 177 0.66 -1.29 18.29
CA ILE A 177 -0.53 -2.00 17.85
C ILE A 177 -0.35 -3.53 17.84
N SER A 178 0.75 -4.03 18.43
CA SER A 178 1.18 -5.44 18.37
C SER A 178 0.11 -6.44 18.83
N ASP A 179 -0.71 -6.07 19.81
CA ASP A 179 -1.74 -6.91 20.39
C ASP A 179 -3.10 -6.83 19.66
N THR A 180 -3.24 -5.95 18.67
CA THR A 180 -4.48 -5.79 17.90
C THR A 180 -4.70 -6.93 16.91
N ASP A 181 -5.95 -7.22 16.61
CA ASP A 181 -6.30 -8.20 15.60
C ASP A 181 -5.86 -7.76 14.20
N PHE A 182 -5.86 -6.44 13.95
CA PHE A 182 -5.34 -5.84 12.74
C PHE A 182 -3.86 -6.19 12.52
N ALA A 183 -2.99 -5.93 13.50
CA ALA A 183 -1.55 -6.21 13.37
C ALA A 183 -1.26 -7.70 13.22
N LYS A 184 -1.98 -8.56 13.97
CA LYS A 184 -1.87 -10.02 13.85
C LYS A 184 -2.32 -10.53 12.49
N GLY A 185 -3.39 -9.94 11.94
CA GLY A 185 -3.92 -10.28 10.61
C GLY A 185 -2.93 -9.99 9.48
N LEU A 186 -2.11 -8.95 9.60
CA LEU A 186 -1.12 -8.59 8.59
C LEU A 186 0.03 -9.60 8.41
N ASN A 187 0.27 -10.48 9.40
CA ASN A 187 1.34 -11.50 9.36
C ASN A 187 2.73 -10.91 9.04
N LEU A 188 3.12 -9.84 9.73
CA LEU A 188 4.32 -9.06 9.42
C LEU A 188 5.63 -9.74 9.84
N GLY A 189 5.58 -10.67 10.79
CA GLY A 189 6.78 -11.33 11.35
C GLY A 189 7.60 -10.44 12.28
N TYR A 190 7.03 -9.33 12.79
CA TYR A 190 7.69 -8.47 13.78
C TYR A 190 7.44 -8.95 15.21
N ASP A 191 8.39 -8.68 16.11
CA ASP A 191 8.18 -8.84 17.55
C ASP A 191 7.22 -7.77 18.08
N LYS A 192 7.33 -6.55 17.55
CA LYS A 192 6.45 -5.42 17.84
C LYS A 192 6.05 -4.70 16.57
N VAL A 193 4.82 -4.21 16.54
CA VAL A 193 4.22 -3.50 15.41
C VAL A 193 3.87 -2.08 15.85
N TYR A 194 4.44 -1.11 15.19
CA TYR A 194 4.21 0.30 15.46
C TYR A 194 3.46 0.99 14.31
N LEU A 195 2.52 1.85 14.67
CA LEU A 195 1.76 2.68 13.75
C LEU A 195 2.19 4.14 13.90
N GLY A 196 2.66 4.74 12.81
CA GLY A 196 3.04 6.15 12.73
C GLY A 196 2.31 6.88 11.61
N PHE A 197 2.37 8.22 11.63
CA PHE A 197 1.65 9.09 10.69
C PHE A 197 2.62 10.01 9.95
N PRO A 198 2.94 9.69 8.68
CA PRO A 198 3.93 10.43 7.89
C PRO A 198 3.36 11.63 7.13
N GLY A 199 2.05 11.68 6.90
CA GLY A 199 1.43 12.71 6.06
C GLY A 199 0.83 13.87 6.88
N ASN A 200 0.83 15.07 6.31
CA ASN A 200 0.35 16.29 6.97
C ASN A 200 -0.75 17.04 6.21
N THR A 201 -1.36 16.41 5.22
CA THR A 201 -2.50 16.98 4.50
C THR A 201 -3.81 16.73 5.25
N GLU A 202 -4.86 17.47 4.90
CA GLU A 202 -6.19 17.26 5.48
C GLU A 202 -6.68 15.81 5.30
N ARG A 203 -6.41 15.22 4.12
CA ARG A 203 -6.70 13.80 3.85
C ARG A 203 -6.00 12.89 4.86
N ASN A 204 -4.70 13.10 5.09
CA ASN A 204 -3.93 12.28 6.01
C ASN A 204 -4.49 12.34 7.43
N TYR A 205 -4.85 13.52 7.94
CA TYR A 205 -5.48 13.66 9.27
C TYR A 205 -6.82 12.94 9.37
N VAL A 206 -7.64 13.00 8.31
CA VAL A 206 -8.92 12.27 8.28
C VAL A 206 -8.68 10.76 8.28
N ASN A 207 -7.74 10.28 7.47
CA ASN A 207 -7.45 8.85 7.35
C ASN A 207 -6.75 8.29 8.58
N ALA A 208 -5.86 9.05 9.23
CA ALA A 208 -5.28 8.68 10.52
C ALA A 208 -6.36 8.43 11.59
N LYS A 209 -7.33 9.35 11.71
CA LYS A 209 -8.45 9.19 12.64
C LYS A 209 -9.33 7.99 12.31
N ARG A 210 -9.55 7.71 11.03
CA ARG A 210 -10.28 6.52 10.58
C ARG A 210 -9.53 5.26 10.94
N MET A 211 -8.23 5.23 10.67
CA MET A 211 -7.38 4.07 10.97
C MET A 211 -7.38 3.71 12.46
N LEU A 212 -7.36 4.70 13.34
CA LEU A 212 -7.41 4.49 14.79
C LEU A 212 -8.78 4.02 15.32
N LYS A 213 -9.83 4.11 14.51
CA LYS A 213 -11.18 3.63 14.85
C LYS A 213 -11.54 2.30 14.17
N PHE A 214 -10.76 1.91 13.21
CA PHE A 214 -10.85 0.62 12.52
C PHE A 214 -10.19 -0.49 13.33
#